data_369f8f21d086b9171bd7a9bf3224ccd4
#
_entry.id   369f8f21d086b9171bd7a9bf3224ccd4
#
_cell.length_a   1.000
_cell.length_b   1.000
_cell.length_c   1.000
_cell.angle_alpha   90.00
_cell.angle_beta   90.00
_cell.angle_gamma   90.00
#
_symmetry.space_group_name_H-M   'P 1'
#
loop_
_entity.id
_entity.type
_entity.pdbx_description
1 polymer ?
#
loop_
_entity_poly.entity_id
_entity_poly.type
_entity_poly.pdbx_seq_one_letter_code
_entity_poly.pdbx_strand_id
1 'polypeptide(L)' 'MIKLGRYQHYKGKDYRVLGVAKHSETLDELVVYEALYDNSESKVWVRPKKMFEENVEVDGRTVPRFKYIGEK' A
#
# COMPACT_ATOMS: atom_id res chain seq x y z
N MET A 1 3.37 -13.32 -2.20
CA MET A 1 2.72 -12.90 -0.95
C MET A 1 3.29 -11.58 -0.48
N ILE A 2 2.42 -10.65 -0.12
CA ILE A 2 2.88 -9.33 0.31
C ILE A 2 3.45 -9.39 1.73
N LYS A 3 4.54 -8.67 1.96
CA LYS A 3 5.13 -8.61 3.29
C LYS A 3 4.39 -7.59 4.14
N LEU A 4 4.18 -7.92 5.41
CA LEU A 4 3.68 -6.96 6.38
C LEU A 4 4.82 -6.04 6.77
N GLY A 5 4.51 -4.82 7.14
CA GLY A 5 5.49 -3.87 7.59
C GLY A 5 5.33 -2.52 6.95
N ARG A 6 6.43 -1.77 6.93
CA ARG A 6 6.42 -0.39 6.50
C ARG A 6 6.74 -0.26 5.02
N TYR A 7 5.95 0.55 4.34
CA TYR A 7 6.13 0.85 2.91
C TYR A 7 6.15 2.35 2.72
N GLN A 8 6.87 2.79 1.69
CA GLN A 8 6.87 4.19 1.31
C GLN A 8 6.20 4.32 -0.06
N HIS A 9 5.20 5.20 -0.13
CA HIS A 9 4.55 5.54 -1.40
C HIS A 9 5.53 6.35 -2.24
N TYR A 10 5.47 6.19 -3.55
CA TYR A 10 6.41 6.88 -4.45
C TYR A 10 6.38 8.40 -4.32
N LYS A 11 5.30 8.95 -3.77
CA LYS A 11 5.21 10.39 -3.50
C LYS A 11 5.80 10.79 -2.15
N GLY A 12 6.37 9.84 -1.40
CA GLY A 12 7.12 10.12 -0.18
C GLY A 12 6.42 9.86 1.14
N LYS A 13 5.15 9.51 1.13
CA LYS A 13 4.42 9.22 2.36
C LYS A 13 4.60 7.78 2.79
N ASP A 14 4.67 7.55 4.09
CA ASP A 14 4.87 6.22 4.66
C ASP A 14 3.56 5.61 5.14
N TYR A 15 3.46 4.29 4.97
CA TYR A 15 2.29 3.51 5.37
C TYR A 15 2.75 2.20 5.99
N ARG A 16 1.89 1.60 6.81
CA ARG A 16 2.12 0.28 7.37
C ARG A 16 1.08 -0.68 6.84
N VAL A 17 1.53 -1.77 6.23
CA VAL A 17 0.62 -2.82 5.77
C VAL A 17 0.23 -3.68 6.98
N LEU A 18 -1.06 -3.77 7.24
CA LEU A 18 -1.61 -4.50 8.37
C LEU A 18 -1.97 -5.93 8.02
N GLY A 19 -2.32 -6.17 6.76
CA GLY A 19 -2.71 -7.48 6.30
C GLY A 19 -3.34 -7.44 4.94
N VAL A 20 -3.83 -8.60 4.51
CA VAL A 20 -4.56 -8.75 3.26
C VAL A 20 -5.94 -9.27 3.61
N ALA A 21 -6.98 -8.60 3.12
CA ALA A 21 -8.36 -9.00 3.34
C ALA A 21 -8.99 -9.36 2.00
N LYS A 22 -10.19 -9.92 2.05
CA LYS A 22 -10.95 -10.20 0.82
C LYS A 22 -12.18 -9.30 0.78
N HIS A 23 -12.48 -8.82 -0.41
CA HIS A 23 -13.72 -8.09 -0.63
C HIS A 23 -14.88 -9.07 -0.41
N SER A 24 -15.85 -8.68 0.41
CA SER A 24 -16.92 -9.59 0.79
C SER A 24 -17.80 -10.05 -0.35
N GLU A 25 -17.89 -9.27 -1.42
CA GLU A 25 -18.74 -9.62 -2.57
C GLU A 25 -17.95 -10.27 -3.71
N THR A 26 -16.80 -9.72 -4.04
CA THR A 26 -16.02 -10.18 -5.21
C THR A 26 -14.94 -11.18 -4.85
N LEU A 27 -14.59 -11.28 -3.58
CA LEU A 27 -13.50 -12.11 -3.07
C LEU A 27 -12.11 -11.66 -3.58
N ASP A 28 -12.02 -10.48 -4.15
CA ASP A 28 -10.73 -9.92 -4.55
C ASP A 28 -9.87 -9.64 -3.32
N GLU A 29 -8.57 -9.84 -3.46
CA GLU A 29 -7.64 -9.55 -2.38
C GLU A 29 -7.40 -8.05 -2.27
N LEU A 30 -7.50 -7.53 -1.04
CA LEU A 30 -7.30 -6.12 -0.73
C LEU A 30 -6.19 -5.99 0.29
N VAL A 31 -5.24 -5.08 0.04
CA VAL A 31 -4.21 -4.75 1.02
C VAL A 31 -4.80 -3.74 1.98
N VAL A 32 -4.73 -4.05 3.28
CA VAL A 32 -5.18 -3.16 4.35
C VAL A 32 -3.94 -2.47 4.92
N TYR A 33 -3.93 -1.16 4.91
CA TYR A 33 -2.76 -0.41 5.36
C TYR A 33 -3.19 0.86 6.08
N GLU A 34 -2.30 1.35 6.94
CA GLU A 34 -2.58 2.58 7.67
C GLU A 34 -1.56 3.66 7.33
N ALA A 35 -2.02 4.90 7.37
CA ALA A 35 -1.15 6.05 7.16
C ALA A 35 -0.30 6.27 8.39
N LEU A 36 1.02 6.46 8.19
CA LEU A 36 1.95 6.77 9.27
C LEU A 36 2.21 8.28 9.33
N TYR A 37 1.22 9.05 8.94
CA TYR A 37 1.21 10.50 8.98
C TYR A 37 -0.21 10.96 9.25
N ASP A 38 -0.40 12.23 9.58
CA ASP A 38 -1.74 12.76 9.82
C ASP A 38 -2.53 12.80 8.53
N ASN A 39 -3.64 12.06 8.50
CA ASN A 39 -4.53 12.04 7.35
C ASN A 39 -5.94 12.35 7.84
N SER A 40 -6.48 13.48 7.41
CA SER A 40 -7.76 13.97 7.89
C SER A 40 -8.96 13.13 7.42
N GLU A 41 -8.79 12.36 6.35
CA GLU A 41 -9.89 11.57 5.82
C GLU A 41 -10.03 10.21 6.46
N SER A 42 -8.90 9.52 6.65
CA SER A 42 -8.90 8.20 7.29
C SER A 42 -7.49 7.81 7.65
N LYS A 43 -7.36 7.02 8.71
CA LYS A 43 -6.08 6.46 9.10
C LYS A 43 -5.84 5.13 8.39
N VAL A 44 -6.89 4.36 8.19
CA VAL A 44 -6.80 3.01 7.61
C VAL A 44 -7.45 3.01 6.23
N TRP A 45 -6.77 2.39 5.28
CA TRP A 45 -7.16 2.37 3.88
C TRP A 45 -7.09 0.95 3.34
N VAL A 46 -7.81 0.69 2.25
CA VAL A 46 -7.68 -0.56 1.50
C VAL A 46 -7.45 -0.23 0.03
N ARG A 47 -6.72 -1.10 -0.64
CA ARG A 47 -6.46 -0.97 -2.08
C ARG A 47 -6.36 -2.38 -2.66
N PRO A 48 -6.93 -2.62 -3.86
CA PRO A 48 -6.77 -3.93 -4.50
C PRO A 48 -5.29 -4.30 -4.57
N LYS A 49 -4.98 -5.56 -4.24
CA LYS A 49 -3.60 -6.03 -4.17
C LYS A 49 -2.82 -5.76 -5.45
N LYS A 50 -3.46 -5.96 -6.61
CA LYS A 50 -2.84 -5.70 -7.91
C LYS A 50 -2.40 -4.24 -8.04
N MET A 51 -3.24 -3.32 -7.56
CA MET A 51 -2.92 -1.89 -7.61
C MET A 51 -1.86 -1.52 -6.61
N PHE A 52 -1.87 -2.16 -5.44
CA PHE A 52 -0.85 -1.90 -4.42
C PHE A 52 0.54 -2.32 -4.90
N GLU A 53 0.62 -3.43 -5.62
CA GLU A 53 1.89 -3.97 -6.11
C GLU A 53 2.29 -3.41 -7.48
N GLU A 54 1.48 -2.54 -8.05
CA GLU A 54 1.71 -1.99 -9.38
C GLU A 54 2.89 -1.04 -9.40
N ASN A 55 3.60 -1.03 -10.54
CA ASN A 55 4.65 -0.05 -10.78
C ASN A 55 4.06 1.19 -11.42
N VAL A 56 4.69 2.34 -11.19
CA VAL A 56 4.31 3.61 -11.80
C VAL A 56 5.53 4.21 -12.50
N GLU A 57 5.29 5.07 -13.47
CA GLU A 57 6.36 5.79 -14.15
C GLU A 57 6.52 7.17 -13.53
N VAL A 58 7.77 7.50 -13.18
CA VAL A 58 8.12 8.80 -12.64
C VAL A 58 9.39 9.26 -13.34
N ASP A 59 9.29 10.37 -14.06
CA ASP A 59 10.42 10.96 -14.80
C ASP A 59 11.15 9.96 -15.69
N GLY A 60 10.38 9.13 -16.42
CA GLY A 60 10.95 8.13 -17.33
C GLY A 60 11.45 6.87 -16.64
N ARG A 61 11.28 6.75 -15.34
CA ARG A 61 11.68 5.58 -14.57
C ARG A 61 10.46 4.81 -14.09
N THR A 62 10.59 3.49 -14.06
CA THR A 62 9.57 2.62 -13.50
C THR A 62 9.93 2.34 -12.05
N VAL A 63 9.06 2.71 -11.13
CA VAL A 63 9.26 2.51 -9.69
C VAL A 63 8.03 1.85 -9.10
N PRO A 64 8.17 1.10 -8.00
CA PRO A 64 6.98 0.53 -7.34
C PRO A 64 6.14 1.64 -6.73
N ARG A 65 4.82 1.50 -6.82
CA ARG A 65 3.91 2.46 -6.20
C ARG A 65 4.14 2.53 -4.69
N PHE A 66 4.36 1.37 -4.07
CA PHE A 66 4.72 1.26 -2.65
C PHE A 66 5.98 0.41 -2.53
N LYS A 67 7.00 0.97 -1.93
CA LYS A 67 8.27 0.27 -1.74
C LYS A 67 8.38 -0.23 -0.30
N TYR A 68 8.65 -1.52 -0.15
CA TYR A 68 8.88 -2.10 1.16
C TYR A 68 10.18 -1.54 1.75
N ILE A 69 10.14 -1.01 2.97
CA ILE A 69 11.31 -0.42 3.61
C ILE A 69 11.65 -1.04 4.95
N GLY A 70 10.93 -2.07 5.38
CA GLY A 70 11.27 -2.78 6.61
C GLY A 70 10.05 -3.14 7.43
N GLU A 71 10.30 -3.84 8.51
CA GLU A 71 9.22 -4.32 9.38
C GLU A 71 8.71 -3.25 10.34
N LYS A 72 9.43 -2.16 10.48
CA LYS A 72 9.06 -1.10 11.44
C LYS A 72 8.89 0.23 10.76
#